data_1a60b2949272ddd804b959e133dcda83
#
_entry.id   1a60b2949272ddd804b959e133dcda83
#
_cell.length_a   1.000
_cell.length_b   1.000
_cell.length_c   1.000
_cell.angle_alpha   90.00
_cell.angle_beta   90.00
_cell.angle_gamma   90.00
#
_symmetry.space_group_name_H-M   'P 1'
#
loop_
_entity.id
_entity.type
_entity.pdbx_description
1 polymer ?
#
loop_
_entity_poly.entity_id
_entity_poly.type
_entity_poly.pdbx_seq_one_letter_code
_entity_poly.pdbx_strand_id
1 'polypeptide(L)'
;MTTQIAEPFAPRFMEAAELNDLLLRSQLKQGADLKVLMYYATAVPMGDPVRSTATDIGRMVGLSTTSASRSIGRLAENGWLQLAYSAVGVKFYRLGTKATGLPSAPEPADDADAPLATVRHLHAS
;
A
#
# COMPACT_ATOMS: atom_id res chain seq x y z
N MET A 1 -13.56 19.01 23.48
CA MET A 1 -13.50 18.45 23.29
C MET A 1 -13.31 17.71 22.74
N THR A 2 -13.35 17.47 22.67
CA THR A 2 -13.17 16.66 22.34
C THR A 2 -13.23 16.18 21.48
N THR A 3 -13.39 16.08 21.17
CA THR A 3 -13.56 15.46 20.36
C THR A 3 -12.67 15.06 19.54
N GLN A 4 -11.77 15.26 19.43
CA GLN A 4 -10.86 14.87 18.75
C GLN A 4 -10.37 13.73 19.07
N ILE A 5 -10.59 13.36 19.93
CA ILE A 5 -10.28 12.25 20.31
C ILE A 5 -10.61 11.23 19.53
N ALA A 6 -11.58 11.39 18.93
CA ALA A 6 -12.11 10.38 18.19
C ALA A 6 -11.41 10.02 16.97
N GLU A 7 -10.37 10.62 16.65
CA GLU A 7 -9.70 10.35 15.40
C GLU A 7 -8.36 9.71 15.57
N PRO A 8 -8.27 8.54 16.21
CA PRO A 8 -6.99 7.88 16.30
C PRO A 8 -6.46 7.45 14.94
N PHE A 9 -7.36 7.38 13.94
CA PHE A 9 -6.97 6.99 12.61
C PHE A 9 -7.07 8.13 11.61
N ALA A 10 -7.05 9.35 12.10
CA ALA A 10 -7.10 10.50 11.20
C ALA A 10 -5.93 10.42 10.22
N PRO A 11 -6.17 10.68 8.95
CA PRO A 11 -5.10 10.62 7.94
C PRO A 11 -3.99 11.60 8.27
N ARG A 12 -2.76 11.15 8.18
CA ARG A 12 -1.60 12.01 8.32
C ARG A 12 -0.46 11.40 7.56
N PHE A 13 0.45 12.25 7.10
CA PHE A 13 1.64 11.77 6.44
C PHE A 13 2.61 11.19 7.46
N MET A 14 3.44 10.26 6.99
CA MET A 14 4.47 9.66 7.82
C MET A 14 5.49 10.75 8.17
N GLU A 15 5.86 10.81 9.42
CA GLU A 15 6.85 11.78 9.88
C GLU A 15 8.26 11.31 9.55
N ALA A 16 9.21 12.22 9.58
CA ALA A 16 10.58 11.90 9.23
C ALA A 16 11.13 10.74 10.06
N ALA A 17 10.84 10.71 11.35
CA ALA A 17 11.32 9.63 12.21
C ALA A 17 10.70 8.30 11.83
N GLU A 18 9.42 8.30 11.46
CA GLU A 18 8.74 7.08 11.02
C GLU A 18 9.29 6.60 9.68
N LEU A 19 9.58 7.52 8.79
CA LEU A 19 10.15 7.21 7.50
C LEU A 19 11.53 6.59 7.66
N ASN A 20 12.34 7.16 8.52
CA ASN A 20 13.66 6.64 8.80
C ASN A 20 13.58 5.24 9.42
N ASP A 21 12.63 5.05 10.32
CA ASP A 21 12.41 3.75 10.92
C ASP A 21 12.01 2.70 9.87
N LEU A 22 11.11 3.07 8.96
CA LEU A 22 10.69 2.18 7.89
C LEU A 22 11.88 1.83 6.99
N LEU A 23 12.68 2.83 6.65
CA LEU A 23 13.85 2.63 5.82
C LEU A 23 14.79 1.59 6.46
N LEU A 24 15.02 1.70 7.76
CA LEU A 24 15.91 0.79 8.45
C LEU A 24 15.30 -0.60 8.62
N ARG A 25 14.02 -0.68 8.99
CA ARG A 25 13.37 -1.96 9.23
C ARG A 25 13.20 -2.77 7.96
N SER A 26 12.96 -2.09 6.84
CA SER A 26 12.70 -2.79 5.59
C SER A 26 13.93 -3.52 5.09
N GLN A 27 15.11 -3.03 5.42
CA GLN A 27 16.38 -3.61 4.98
C GLN A 27 16.45 -3.81 3.48
N LEU A 28 15.71 -2.99 2.74
CA LEU A 28 15.74 -3.08 1.30
C LEU A 28 17.02 -2.47 0.78
N LYS A 29 17.58 -3.12 -0.22
CA LYS A 29 18.76 -2.59 -0.87
C LYS A 29 18.39 -1.39 -1.71
N GLN A 30 19.36 -0.52 -1.95
CA GLN A 30 19.17 0.58 -2.86
C GLN A 30 18.73 0.04 -4.21
N GLY A 31 17.70 0.61 -4.77
CA GLY A 31 17.18 0.18 -6.06
C GLY A 31 15.68 0.33 -6.17
N ALA A 32 15.09 -0.44 -7.06
CA ALA A 32 13.68 -0.28 -7.42
C ALA A 32 12.74 -0.44 -6.22
N ASP A 33 12.93 -1.48 -5.43
CA ASP A 33 11.99 -1.75 -4.33
C ASP A 33 12.00 -0.63 -3.31
N LEU A 34 13.18 -0.10 -2.97
CA LEU A 34 13.27 0.99 -2.01
C LEU A 34 12.62 2.25 -2.56
N LYS A 35 12.84 2.56 -3.83
CA LYS A 35 12.24 3.74 -4.45
C LYS A 35 10.72 3.65 -4.43
N VAL A 36 10.19 2.50 -4.78
CA VAL A 36 8.74 2.30 -4.83
C VAL A 36 8.15 2.39 -3.42
N LEU A 37 8.79 1.74 -2.44
CA LEU A 37 8.29 1.78 -1.07
C LEU A 37 8.27 3.21 -0.55
N MET A 38 9.33 3.98 -0.81
CA MET A 38 9.38 5.37 -0.36
C MET A 38 8.32 6.22 -1.04
N TYR A 39 8.00 5.94 -2.30
CA TYR A 39 6.92 6.63 -2.97
C TYR A 39 5.59 6.37 -2.26
N TYR A 40 5.28 5.11 -1.95
CA TYR A 40 4.05 4.77 -1.25
C TYR A 40 4.01 5.38 0.15
N ALA A 41 5.15 5.55 0.77
CA ALA A 41 5.23 6.09 2.12
C ALA A 41 5.04 7.61 2.16
N THR A 42 5.26 8.30 1.04
CA THR A 42 5.26 9.77 1.04
C THR A 42 4.21 10.40 0.14
N ALA A 43 3.62 9.65 -0.77
CA ALA A 43 2.71 10.22 -1.77
C ALA A 43 1.35 10.61 -1.20
N VAL A 44 0.90 9.89 -0.17
CA VAL A 44 -0.41 10.09 0.44
C VAL A 44 -0.28 9.93 1.94
N PRO A 45 -1.28 10.36 2.71
CA PRO A 45 -1.27 10.10 4.15
C PRO A 45 -1.11 8.61 4.42
N MET A 46 -0.44 8.30 5.51
CA MET A 46 -0.06 6.93 5.86
C MET A 46 -1.26 6.00 5.86
N GLY A 47 -1.19 4.95 5.08
CA GLY A 47 -2.24 3.95 5.01
C GLY A 47 -3.34 4.23 3.99
N ASP A 48 -3.36 5.40 3.38
CA ASP A 48 -4.34 5.69 2.33
C ASP A 48 -3.94 4.97 1.04
N PRO A 49 -4.93 4.65 0.19
CA PRO A 49 -4.60 4.07 -1.11
C PRO A 49 -3.84 5.05 -1.98
N VAL A 50 -2.85 4.56 -2.68
CA VAL A 50 -2.14 5.35 -3.69
C VAL A 50 -2.83 5.08 -5.03
N ARG A 51 -3.35 6.15 -5.64
CA ARG A 51 -4.18 6.02 -6.85
C ARG A 51 -3.39 6.14 -8.14
N SER A 52 -2.11 5.81 -8.09
CA SER A 52 -1.23 5.88 -9.25
C SER A 52 -1.04 4.50 -9.84
N THR A 53 -0.93 4.43 -11.16
CA THR A 53 -0.66 3.17 -11.85
C THR A 53 0.85 2.89 -11.80
N ALA A 54 1.24 1.68 -12.17
CA ALA A 54 2.66 1.32 -12.23
C ALA A 54 3.41 2.24 -13.20
N THR A 55 2.75 2.65 -14.29
CA THR A 55 3.37 3.57 -15.24
C THR A 55 3.64 4.93 -14.58
N ASP A 56 2.64 5.44 -13.85
CA ASP A 56 2.80 6.72 -13.17
C ASP A 56 3.89 6.66 -12.10
N ILE A 57 3.88 5.59 -11.31
CA ILE A 57 4.88 5.41 -10.26
C ILE A 57 6.28 5.32 -10.86
N GLY A 58 6.41 4.53 -11.91
CA GLY A 58 7.70 4.41 -12.60
C GLY A 58 8.21 5.75 -13.06
N ARG A 59 7.31 6.56 -13.65
CA ARG A 59 7.69 7.89 -14.12
C ARG A 59 8.18 8.77 -12.97
N MET A 60 7.53 8.66 -11.81
CA MET A 60 7.90 9.48 -10.66
C MET A 60 9.22 9.08 -10.02
N VAL A 61 9.56 7.80 -10.05
CA VAL A 61 10.77 7.32 -9.37
C VAL A 61 11.87 6.90 -10.32
N GLY A 62 11.67 7.10 -11.61
CA GLY A 62 12.72 6.80 -12.59
C GLY A 62 12.84 5.35 -12.97
N LEU A 63 11.72 4.63 -13.03
CA LEU A 63 11.70 3.22 -13.41
C LEU A 63 10.80 3.01 -14.61
N SER A 64 11.05 1.93 -15.36
CA SER A 64 10.11 1.52 -16.40
C SER A 64 8.85 0.98 -15.76
N THR A 65 7.77 0.92 -16.54
CA THR A 65 6.51 0.34 -16.06
C THR A 65 6.71 -1.09 -15.58
N THR A 66 7.46 -1.88 -16.32
CA THR A 66 7.72 -3.28 -15.95
C THR A 66 8.46 -3.37 -14.63
N SER A 67 9.48 -2.55 -14.46
CA SER A 67 10.28 -2.54 -13.24
C SER A 67 9.43 -2.10 -12.05
N ALA A 68 8.63 -1.06 -12.22
CA ALA A 68 7.75 -0.57 -11.16
C ALA A 68 6.72 -1.65 -10.78
N SER A 69 6.13 -2.29 -11.78
CA SER A 69 5.14 -3.33 -11.54
C SER A 69 5.71 -4.52 -10.78
N ARG A 70 6.92 -4.92 -11.13
CA ARG A 70 7.57 -6.04 -10.42
C ARG A 70 7.91 -5.66 -8.99
N SER A 71 8.35 -4.43 -8.76
CA SER A 71 8.65 -3.97 -7.41
C SER A 71 7.39 -3.93 -6.56
N ILE A 72 6.28 -3.45 -7.12
CA ILE A 72 5.01 -3.42 -6.40
C ILE A 72 4.62 -4.85 -6.00
N GLY A 73 4.76 -5.80 -6.93
CA GLY A 73 4.43 -7.19 -6.64
C GLY A 73 5.27 -7.78 -5.53
N ARG A 74 6.58 -7.53 -5.55
CA ARG A 74 7.47 -8.04 -4.51
C ARG A 74 7.15 -7.42 -3.16
N LEU A 75 6.91 -6.11 -3.13
CA LEU A 75 6.59 -5.42 -1.88
C LEU A 75 5.26 -5.91 -1.31
N ALA A 76 4.29 -6.18 -2.17
CA ALA A 76 3.00 -6.72 -1.74
C ALA A 76 3.17 -8.13 -1.18
N GLU A 77 3.96 -8.96 -1.84
CA GLU A 77 4.22 -10.31 -1.35
C GLU A 77 4.91 -10.31 0.00
N ASN A 78 5.76 -9.35 0.24
CA ASN A 78 6.50 -9.26 1.49
C ASN A 78 5.77 -8.48 2.58
N GLY A 79 4.56 -8.02 2.31
CA GLY A 79 3.75 -7.37 3.34
C GLY A 79 3.99 -5.88 3.51
N TRP A 80 4.88 -5.29 2.73
CA TRP A 80 5.12 -3.84 2.82
C TRP A 80 4.01 -3.05 2.17
N LEU A 81 3.35 -3.64 1.17
CA LEU A 81 2.17 -3.06 0.53
C LEU A 81 1.00 -4.02 0.70
N GLN A 82 -0.19 -3.48 0.65
CA GLN A 82 -1.42 -4.25 0.78
C GLN A 82 -2.37 -3.80 -0.30
N LEU A 83 -3.10 -4.73 -0.91
CA LEU A 83 -4.08 -4.38 -1.92
C LEU A 83 -5.16 -3.52 -1.30
N ALA A 84 -5.40 -2.35 -1.88
CA ALA A 84 -6.44 -1.43 -1.41
C ALA A 84 -7.74 -1.66 -2.14
N TYR A 85 -7.69 -1.71 -3.48
CA TYR A 85 -8.88 -1.97 -4.29
C TYR A 85 -8.45 -2.24 -5.72
N SER A 86 -9.39 -2.72 -6.52
CA SER A 86 -9.19 -2.90 -7.96
C SER A 86 -10.23 -2.08 -8.69
N ALA A 87 -9.84 -1.51 -9.81
CA ALA A 87 -10.76 -0.76 -10.66
C ALA A 87 -10.41 -1.06 -12.11
N VAL A 88 -11.38 -1.54 -12.87
CA VAL A 88 -11.22 -1.85 -14.28
C VAL A 88 -10.00 -2.74 -14.54
N GLY A 89 -9.84 -3.75 -13.71
CA GLY A 89 -8.74 -4.70 -13.86
C GLY A 89 -7.39 -4.21 -13.39
N VAL A 90 -7.32 -3.00 -12.82
CA VAL A 90 -6.07 -2.44 -12.33
C VAL A 90 -6.10 -2.46 -10.81
N LYS A 91 -5.02 -2.97 -10.20
CA LYS A 91 -4.93 -3.06 -8.75
C LYS A 91 -4.21 -1.85 -8.20
N PHE A 92 -4.75 -1.30 -7.12
CA PHE A 92 -4.16 -0.16 -6.42
C PHE A 92 -3.85 -0.58 -4.99
N TYR A 93 -2.74 -0.10 -4.47
CA TYR A 93 -2.19 -0.57 -3.20
C TYR A 93 -2.06 0.56 -2.20
N ARG A 94 -1.87 0.18 -0.94
CA ARG A 94 -1.57 1.09 0.17
C ARG A 94 -0.40 0.51 0.94
N LEU A 95 0.18 1.29 1.83
CA LEU A 95 1.18 0.74 2.74
C LEU A 95 0.51 -0.34 3.59
N GLY A 96 1.18 -1.47 3.75
CA GLY A 96 0.69 -2.54 4.59
C GLY A 96 0.94 -2.27 6.06
N THR A 97 0.33 -3.08 6.92
CA THR A 97 0.48 -2.93 8.36
C THR A 97 1.93 -3.10 8.81
N LYS A 98 2.68 -3.90 8.07
CA LYS A 98 4.10 -4.10 8.36
C LYS A 98 4.87 -2.79 8.25
N ALA A 99 4.44 -1.92 7.33
CA ALA A 99 5.09 -0.64 7.13
C ALA A 99 4.57 0.43 8.07
N THR A 100 3.27 0.45 8.34
CA THR A 100 2.66 1.53 9.11
C THR A 100 2.62 1.26 10.61
N GLY A 101 2.60 0.00 11.01
CA GLY A 101 2.37 -0.35 12.40
C GLY A 101 0.93 -0.15 12.84
N LEU A 102 0.04 0.17 11.92
CA LEU A 102 -1.37 0.39 12.24
C LEU A 102 -2.15 -0.91 12.12
N PRO A 103 -3.34 -0.99 12.72
CA PRO A 103 -4.18 -2.17 12.55
C PRO A 103 -4.50 -2.41 11.08
N SER A 104 -4.73 -3.67 10.73
CA SER A 104 -5.07 -4.02 9.36
C SER A 104 -6.34 -3.35 8.92
N ALA A 105 -6.32 -2.78 7.72
CA ALA A 105 -7.54 -2.29 7.11
C ALA A 105 -8.39 -3.50 6.70
N PRO A 106 -9.72 -3.34 6.63
CA PRO A 106 -10.56 -4.42 6.12
C PRO A 106 -10.14 -4.79 4.72
N GLU A 107 -10.27 -6.06 4.37
CA GLU A 107 -10.02 -6.50 3.03
C GLU A 107 -11.00 -5.85 2.07
N PRO A 108 -10.58 -5.53 0.86
CA PRO A 108 -11.50 -4.96 -0.10
C PRO A 108 -12.63 -5.93 -0.37
N ALA A 109 -13.82 -5.38 -0.49
CA ALA A 109 -14.95 -6.22 -0.81
C ALA A 109 -14.70 -6.79 -2.18
N ASP A 110 -15.02 -7.91 -2.29
CA ASP A 110 -14.75 -8.48 -3.55
C ASP A 110 -15.83 -8.42 -4.41
N ASP A 111 -15.79 -7.89 -3.72
CA ASP A 111 -16.30 -7.80 -4.00
C ASP A 111 -16.71 -7.65 -4.67
N ALA A 112 -17.05 -7.41 -4.63
CA ALA A 112 -17.22 -7.45 -5.06
C ALA A 112 -17.07 -8.06 -5.89
N ASP A 113 -16.97 -8.56 -5.82
CA ASP A 113 -16.66 -9.30 -6.30
C ASP A 113 -16.86 -10.07 -6.22
N ALA A 114 -17.17 -10.10 -5.75
CA ALA A 114 -17.44 -10.90 -5.47
C ALA A 114 -17.86 -11.50 -5.34
N PRO A 115 -18.33 -11.80 -5.27
CA PRO A 115 -18.73 -12.48 -5.00
C PRO A 115 -18.70 -13.04 -4.72
N LEU A 116 -18.80 -13.25 -4.54
CA LEU A 116 -18.85 -13.81 -3.99
C LEU A 116 -18.61 -14.46 -3.63
N ALA A 117 -18.62 -14.61 -3.64
CA ALA A 117 -18.51 -15.26 -3.05
C ALA A 117 -18.07 -15.77 -2.78
N THR A 118 -18.02 -15.91 -2.90
CA THR A 118 -17.78 -16.45 -2.40
C THR A 118 -17.11 -16.84 -2.21
N VAL A 119 -17.17 -17.00 -2.42
CA VAL A 119 -16.79 -17.38 -1.96
C VAL A 119 -15.93 -17.64 -1.85
N ARG A 120 -15.91 -17.87 -1.98
CA ARG A 120 -15.47 -18.04 -1.49
C ARG A 120 -14.78 -18.32 -1.41
N HIS A 121 -14.89 -18.62 -1.69
CA HIS A 121 -14.64 -18.69 -1.16
C HIS A 121 -14.07 -18.87 -1.14
N LEU A 122 -14.25 -19.14 -1.54
CA LEU A 122 -14.24 -19.19 -1.16
C LEU A 122 -13.62 -19.44 -1.18
N HIS A 123 -13.68 -19.93 -1.38
CA HIS A 123 -13.57 -20.02 -1.02
C HIS A 123 -13.26 -20.21 -0.98
N ALA A 124 -13.59 -20.48 -1.38
CA ALA A 124 -13.86 -20.63 -1.13
C ALA A 124 -13.68 -20.76 -1.15
N SER A 125 -13.98 -20.92 -1.34
CA SER A 125 -14.33 -20.96 -1.14
C SER A 125 -14.09 -20.87 -0.98
#